data_156f0564622d38bda5778079110ff75f
#
_entry.id   156f0564622d38bda5778079110ff75f
#
_cell.length_a   1.000
_cell.length_b   1.000
_cell.length_c   1.000
_cell.angle_alpha   90.00
_cell.angle_beta   90.00
_cell.angle_gamma   90.00
#
_symmetry.space_group_name_H-M   'P 1'
#
loop_
_entity.id
_entity.type
_entity.pdbx_description
1 polymer ?
#
loop_
_entity_poly.entity_id
_entity_poly.type
_entity_poly.pdbx_seq_one_letter_code
_entity_poly.pdbx_strand_id
1 'polypeptide(L)'
;MPKFVLLWTDAAIWLLVAALAGYVWMVLRRPSWSTSWRKVFCDGPALASSVILLLCLLLTLLDSLHYRALLPPAAGVPAGNVAYDTRTRSLLDAMLRHVADSRETTYSQPLAYRSFTKESLEVDGRLSRMAPRLLHGGAHLKQPEQQWAGDIAWRVVAGLAIGLAASALITLLNVALVARSARVHWREAWLRIWHLETAIPWRVALFTMLGVSLVGGVVAALLGAYHVFGTDVTGNDVFYQTLKSIRTAFVIGSLATLATLPLAVVLGIMAGYFKGWVDEAIQYLYTVLSSVPNILLIAACVLMVQVFIDKHPELFETGLERADLKLFLLCAVLGLTGWAGLCRLLRAETLKLRELDYVQAAQAFGVGSGRIMVRHVFPNVAHLMLIVTVLEFSALILYEAVLSYVGVGVDPSMNSFGGMINFARNEMSRDPVVWWPFAAAFTFMVTLVLAANLFADGVRDAFDPRSRAFRPRLSTRKPAPVARSF
;
A
#
# COMPACT_ATOMS: atom_id res chain seq x y z
N MET A 1 -14.52 -22.17 -17.80
CA MET A 1 -14.45 -21.04 -16.86
C MET A 1 -13.00 -20.82 -16.46
N PRO A 2 -12.50 -19.63 -16.18
CA PRO A 2 -11.14 -19.44 -15.70
C PRO A 2 -10.95 -20.16 -14.35
N LYS A 3 -9.74 -20.72 -14.13
CA LYS A 3 -9.39 -21.37 -12.85
C LYS A 3 -8.87 -20.27 -11.90
N PHE A 4 -9.54 -20.04 -10.78
CA PHE A 4 -9.03 -19.14 -9.74
C PHE A 4 -7.85 -19.80 -9.04
N VAL A 5 -6.82 -18.98 -8.78
CA VAL A 5 -5.59 -19.38 -8.08
C VAL A 5 -5.50 -18.54 -6.83
N LEU A 6 -5.45 -19.16 -5.67
CA LEU A 6 -5.28 -18.51 -4.39
C LEU A 6 -3.81 -18.64 -3.96
N LEU A 7 -3.09 -17.55 -3.96
CA LEU A 7 -1.71 -17.48 -3.49
C LEU A 7 -1.65 -17.31 -1.96
N TRP A 8 -0.52 -17.59 -1.33
CA TRP A 8 -0.33 -17.45 0.12
C TRP A 8 -0.53 -16.01 0.60
N THR A 9 0.05 -15.06 -0.12
CA THR A 9 -0.12 -13.63 0.20
C THR A 9 -1.55 -13.16 -0.01
N ASP A 10 -2.25 -13.66 -1.04
CA ASP A 10 -3.65 -13.31 -1.29
C ASP A 10 -4.55 -13.83 -0.17
N ALA A 11 -4.39 -15.09 0.24
CA ALA A 11 -5.14 -15.66 1.35
C ALA A 11 -4.95 -14.82 2.64
N ALA A 12 -3.71 -14.43 2.92
CA ALA A 12 -3.39 -13.61 4.08
C ALA A 12 -3.99 -12.20 4.00
N ILE A 13 -3.95 -11.54 2.83
CA ILE A 13 -4.59 -10.22 2.62
C ILE A 13 -6.11 -10.31 2.76
N TRP A 14 -6.76 -11.31 2.18
CA TRP A 14 -8.21 -11.46 2.30
C TRP A 14 -8.62 -11.73 3.74
N LEU A 15 -7.84 -12.52 4.48
CA LEU A 15 -8.05 -12.72 5.91
C LEU A 15 -7.88 -11.41 6.70
N LEU A 16 -6.86 -10.61 6.37
CA LEU A 16 -6.63 -9.29 6.97
C LEU A 16 -7.80 -8.34 6.66
N VAL A 17 -8.30 -8.32 5.43
CA VAL A 17 -9.48 -7.51 5.06
C VAL A 17 -10.72 -7.95 5.83
N ALA A 18 -10.93 -9.25 5.98
CA ALA A 18 -12.02 -9.79 6.80
C ALA A 18 -11.87 -9.38 8.28
N ALA A 19 -10.65 -9.47 8.83
CA ALA A 19 -10.35 -9.02 10.18
C ALA A 19 -10.57 -7.50 10.36
N LEU A 20 -10.14 -6.70 9.38
CA LEU A 20 -10.38 -5.25 9.37
C LEU A 20 -11.87 -4.92 9.30
N ALA A 21 -12.63 -5.62 8.46
CA ALA A 21 -14.09 -5.45 8.39
C ALA A 21 -14.75 -5.81 9.72
N GLY A 22 -14.32 -6.90 10.37
CA GLY A 22 -14.75 -7.28 11.72
C GLY A 22 -14.39 -6.21 12.77
N TYR A 23 -13.19 -5.65 12.68
CA TYR A 23 -12.75 -4.55 13.55
C TYR A 23 -13.61 -3.29 13.35
N VAL A 24 -13.84 -2.88 12.10
CA VAL A 24 -14.72 -1.74 11.78
C VAL A 24 -16.13 -1.97 12.33
N TRP A 25 -16.69 -3.16 12.14
CA TRP A 25 -17.99 -3.52 12.70
C TRP A 25 -18.02 -3.44 14.25
N MET A 26 -16.95 -3.89 14.92
CA MET A 26 -16.81 -3.76 16.38
C MET A 26 -16.71 -2.29 16.83
N VAL A 27 -15.93 -1.47 16.11
CA VAL A 27 -15.77 -0.02 16.36
C VAL A 27 -17.11 0.70 16.24
N LEU A 28 -17.89 0.40 15.20
CA LEU A 28 -19.22 0.99 15.00
C LEU A 28 -20.20 0.67 16.15
N ARG A 29 -20.05 -0.49 16.79
CA ARG A 29 -20.88 -0.90 17.93
C ARG A 29 -20.44 -0.34 19.28
N ARG A 30 -19.20 0.19 19.39
CA ARG A 30 -18.64 0.71 20.64
C ARG A 30 -18.45 2.22 20.57
N PRO A 31 -19.25 3.05 21.29
CA PRO A 31 -19.21 4.51 21.17
C PRO A 31 -17.84 5.12 21.50
N SER A 32 -17.11 4.55 22.47
CA SER A 32 -15.78 5.05 22.87
C SER A 32 -14.75 4.98 21.73
N TRP A 33 -14.73 3.87 21.01
CA TRP A 33 -13.80 3.66 19.88
C TRP A 33 -14.23 4.45 18.64
N SER A 34 -15.53 4.48 18.37
CA SER A 34 -16.11 5.29 17.28
C SER A 34 -15.77 6.77 17.42
N THR A 35 -15.79 7.31 18.65
CA THR A 35 -15.41 8.70 18.90
C THR A 35 -13.94 8.98 18.62
N SER A 36 -13.04 8.06 18.97
CA SER A 36 -11.60 8.21 18.66
C SER A 36 -11.33 8.15 17.17
N TRP A 37 -11.89 7.18 16.45
CA TRP A 37 -11.77 7.11 15.01
C TRP A 37 -12.36 8.30 14.27
N ARG A 38 -13.50 8.81 14.75
CA ARG A 38 -14.07 10.03 14.19
C ARG A 38 -13.11 11.23 14.29
N LYS A 39 -12.29 11.31 15.35
CA LYS A 39 -11.26 12.35 15.46
C LYS A 39 -10.16 12.23 14.42
N VAL A 40 -9.73 10.99 14.09
CA VAL A 40 -8.78 10.75 13.00
C VAL A 40 -9.28 11.36 11.70
N PHE A 41 -10.54 11.09 11.34
CA PHE A 41 -11.15 11.62 10.11
C PHE A 41 -11.57 13.10 10.19
N CYS A 42 -11.51 13.72 11.36
CA CYS A 42 -11.67 15.18 11.51
C CYS A 42 -10.37 15.95 11.26
N ASP A 43 -9.23 15.25 11.25
CA ASP A 43 -7.95 15.83 10.87
C ASP A 43 -7.78 15.84 9.35
N GLY A 44 -7.45 16.99 8.76
CA GLY A 44 -7.39 17.16 7.31
C GLY A 44 -6.32 16.29 6.63
N PRO A 45 -5.05 16.34 7.07
CA PRO A 45 -3.98 15.49 6.57
C PRO A 45 -4.29 14.00 6.66
N ALA A 46 -4.83 13.54 7.81
CA ALA A 46 -5.21 12.14 8.00
C ALA A 46 -6.36 11.71 7.07
N LEU A 47 -7.31 12.60 6.82
CA LEU A 47 -8.40 12.33 5.87
C LEU A 47 -7.89 12.27 4.43
N ALA A 48 -7.02 13.20 4.02
CA ALA A 48 -6.42 13.20 2.68
C ALA A 48 -5.60 11.92 2.43
N SER A 49 -4.76 11.56 3.39
CA SER A 49 -3.93 10.36 3.31
C SER A 49 -4.75 9.06 3.32
N SER A 50 -5.87 9.02 4.08
CA SER A 50 -6.76 7.87 4.07
C SER A 50 -7.40 7.62 2.70
N VAL A 51 -7.67 8.66 1.92
CA VAL A 51 -8.16 8.54 0.53
C VAL A 51 -7.11 7.87 -0.37
N ILE A 52 -5.85 8.29 -0.25
CA ILE A 52 -4.74 7.70 -1.04
C ILE A 52 -4.52 6.24 -0.62
N LEU A 53 -4.48 5.95 0.69
CA LEU A 53 -4.31 4.59 1.20
C LEU A 53 -5.47 3.67 0.80
N LEU A 54 -6.69 4.18 0.78
CA LEU A 54 -7.86 3.42 0.31
C LEU A 54 -7.74 3.08 -1.18
N LEU A 55 -7.25 4.01 -2.00
CA LEU A 55 -6.97 3.75 -3.42
C LEU A 55 -5.89 2.69 -3.59
N CYS A 56 -4.79 2.77 -2.84
CA CYS A 56 -3.72 1.77 -2.85
C CYS A 56 -4.23 0.40 -2.39
N LEU A 57 -5.07 0.35 -1.34
CA LEU A 57 -5.73 -0.88 -0.91
C LEU A 57 -6.63 -1.46 -1.99
N LEU A 58 -7.42 -0.64 -2.68
CA LEU A 58 -8.28 -1.09 -3.78
C LEU A 58 -7.43 -1.69 -4.92
N LEU A 59 -6.34 -1.04 -5.32
CA LEU A 59 -5.40 -1.57 -6.31
C LEU A 59 -4.79 -2.91 -5.85
N THR A 60 -4.40 -3.00 -4.58
CA THR A 60 -3.89 -4.24 -3.98
C THR A 60 -4.92 -5.38 -4.04
N LEU A 61 -6.19 -5.09 -3.73
CA LEU A 61 -7.26 -6.10 -3.78
C LEU A 61 -7.59 -6.53 -5.21
N LEU A 62 -7.56 -5.62 -6.17
CA LEU A 62 -7.73 -5.95 -7.59
C LEU A 62 -6.58 -6.83 -8.11
N ASP A 63 -5.35 -6.57 -7.65
CA ASP A 63 -4.18 -7.37 -8.04
C ASP A 63 -4.06 -8.69 -7.24
N SER A 64 -4.80 -8.86 -6.13
CA SER A 64 -4.87 -10.09 -5.33
C SER A 64 -5.93 -11.10 -5.81
N LEU A 65 -6.66 -10.79 -6.87
CA LEU A 65 -7.60 -11.71 -7.51
C LEU A 65 -6.93 -12.37 -8.71
N HIS A 66 -6.30 -13.52 -8.49
CA HIS A 66 -5.57 -14.23 -9.53
C HIS A 66 -6.41 -15.30 -10.21
N TYR A 67 -6.23 -15.46 -11.53
CA TYR A 67 -6.85 -16.48 -12.34
C TYR A 67 -5.94 -16.95 -13.47
N ARG A 68 -6.18 -18.20 -13.95
CA ARG A 68 -5.57 -18.73 -15.17
C ARG A 68 -6.64 -18.79 -16.26
N ALA A 69 -6.33 -18.21 -17.40
CA ALA A 69 -7.22 -18.22 -18.55
C ALA A 69 -7.33 -19.63 -19.16
N LEU A 70 -8.51 -19.95 -19.67
CA LEU A 70 -8.72 -21.16 -20.43
C LEU A 70 -8.06 -21.01 -21.81
N LEU A 71 -7.20 -21.94 -22.18
CA LEU A 71 -6.63 -21.98 -23.54
C LEU A 71 -7.67 -22.53 -24.53
N PRO A 72 -7.73 -21.98 -25.75
CA PRO A 72 -8.55 -22.58 -26.77
C PRO A 72 -8.09 -24.01 -27.04
N PRO A 73 -8.98 -24.97 -27.34
CA PRO A 73 -8.62 -26.35 -27.61
C PRO A 73 -7.65 -26.40 -28.77
N ALA A 74 -6.47 -27.03 -28.56
CA ALA A 74 -5.50 -27.22 -29.61
C ALA A 74 -6.06 -28.22 -30.64
N ALA A 75 -5.83 -27.93 -31.92
CA ALA A 75 -6.25 -28.81 -32.99
C ALA A 75 -5.60 -30.23 -32.83
N GLY A 76 -6.45 -31.26 -32.63
CA GLY A 76 -5.99 -32.66 -32.46
C GLY A 76 -6.04 -33.21 -31.03
N VAL A 77 -6.45 -32.42 -30.04
CA VAL A 77 -6.64 -32.89 -28.64
C VAL A 77 -8.08 -33.32 -28.44
N PRO A 78 -8.35 -34.54 -27.87
CA PRO A 78 -9.73 -35.00 -27.61
C PRO A 78 -10.52 -33.98 -26.80
N ALA A 79 -11.80 -33.75 -27.20
CA ALA A 79 -12.72 -32.89 -26.51
C ALA A 79 -12.95 -33.38 -25.06
N GLY A 80 -12.22 -32.85 -24.09
CA GLY A 80 -12.27 -33.25 -22.69
C GLY A 80 -11.08 -32.75 -21.85
N ASN A 81 -9.92 -32.54 -22.47
CA ASN A 81 -8.76 -31.98 -21.75
C ASN A 81 -8.79 -30.46 -21.75
N VAL A 82 -9.15 -29.91 -20.61
CA VAL A 82 -9.18 -28.47 -20.37
C VAL A 82 -7.76 -28.00 -20.05
N ALA A 83 -7.09 -27.33 -20.97
CA ALA A 83 -5.77 -26.74 -20.75
C ALA A 83 -5.94 -25.29 -20.26
N TYR A 84 -5.20 -24.95 -19.21
CA TYR A 84 -5.13 -23.60 -18.68
C TYR A 84 -3.80 -22.95 -19.04
N ASP A 85 -3.80 -21.62 -19.21
CA ASP A 85 -2.57 -20.83 -19.40
C ASP A 85 -1.63 -21.06 -18.21
N THR A 86 -0.34 -21.23 -18.47
CA THR A 86 0.69 -21.31 -17.44
C THR A 86 0.92 -19.96 -16.77
N ARG A 87 0.56 -18.86 -17.44
CA ARG A 87 0.63 -17.52 -16.88
C ARG A 87 -0.59 -17.26 -16.03
N THR A 88 -0.37 -17.00 -14.74
CA THR A 88 -1.40 -16.52 -13.84
C THR A 88 -1.54 -15.01 -14.02
N ARG A 89 -2.76 -14.53 -14.23
CA ARG A 89 -3.09 -13.11 -14.41
C ARG A 89 -3.94 -12.65 -13.25
N SER A 90 -3.79 -11.38 -12.85
CA SER A 90 -4.68 -10.76 -11.88
C SER A 90 -5.87 -10.05 -12.56
N LEU A 91 -6.86 -9.65 -11.76
CA LEU A 91 -7.96 -8.81 -12.25
C LEU A 91 -7.43 -7.45 -12.73
N LEU A 92 -6.41 -6.90 -12.06
CA LEU A 92 -5.72 -5.69 -12.49
C LEU A 92 -5.06 -5.87 -13.86
N ASP A 93 -4.44 -7.04 -14.12
CA ASP A 93 -3.87 -7.37 -15.44
C ASP A 93 -4.95 -7.42 -16.53
N ALA A 94 -6.14 -7.91 -16.20
CA ALA A 94 -7.26 -7.93 -17.15
C ALA A 94 -7.74 -6.51 -17.49
N MET A 95 -7.79 -5.62 -16.50
CA MET A 95 -8.18 -4.21 -16.71
C MET A 95 -7.12 -3.44 -17.50
N LEU A 96 -5.84 -3.72 -17.25
CA LEU A 96 -4.70 -3.07 -17.91
C LEU A 96 -4.10 -3.92 -19.04
N ARG A 97 -4.89 -4.84 -19.60
CA ARG A 97 -4.43 -5.79 -20.62
C ARG A 97 -3.68 -5.12 -21.75
N HIS A 98 -4.19 -3.99 -22.23
CA HIS A 98 -3.55 -3.25 -23.32
C HIS A 98 -2.11 -2.82 -22.94
N VAL A 99 -1.90 -2.37 -21.71
CA VAL A 99 -0.59 -1.92 -21.21
C VAL A 99 0.32 -3.12 -20.92
N ALA A 100 -0.24 -4.17 -20.32
CA ALA A 100 0.49 -5.40 -20.00
C ALA A 100 1.00 -6.16 -21.24
N ASP A 101 0.22 -6.13 -22.33
CA ASP A 101 0.56 -6.81 -23.60
C ASP A 101 1.37 -5.89 -24.55
N SER A 102 1.44 -4.55 -24.31
CA SER A 102 2.21 -3.58 -25.12
C SER A 102 3.68 -3.53 -24.72
N ARG A 103 4.41 -4.59 -25.06
CA ARG A 103 5.84 -4.70 -24.77
C ARG A 103 6.68 -4.19 -25.94
N GLU A 104 7.63 -3.30 -25.67
CA GLU A 104 8.61 -2.82 -26.62
C GLU A 104 9.85 -3.73 -26.68
N THR A 105 10.78 -3.46 -27.60
CA THR A 105 12.04 -4.21 -27.70
C THR A 105 13.02 -3.85 -26.60
N THR A 106 13.06 -2.58 -26.19
CA THR A 106 13.99 -2.05 -25.18
C THR A 106 13.46 -0.72 -24.60
N TYR A 107 14.32 0.08 -24.03
CA TYR A 107 13.99 1.37 -23.44
C TYR A 107 13.27 2.33 -24.40
N SER A 108 12.22 2.95 -23.90
CA SER A 108 11.65 4.17 -24.48
C SER A 108 11.56 5.26 -23.44
N GLN A 109 11.74 6.50 -23.85
CA GLN A 109 11.49 7.65 -22.97
C GLN A 109 9.99 7.80 -22.66
N PRO A 110 9.63 8.47 -21.55
CA PRO A 110 8.26 8.85 -21.29
C PRO A 110 7.62 9.54 -22.49
N LEU A 111 6.42 9.08 -22.90
CA LEU A 111 5.63 9.62 -24.01
C LEU A 111 6.33 9.59 -25.38
N ALA A 112 7.42 8.87 -25.55
CA ALA A 112 8.15 8.78 -26.81
C ALA A 112 7.39 7.98 -27.87
N TYR A 113 7.74 8.21 -29.14
CA TYR A 113 7.32 7.42 -30.30
C TYR A 113 8.50 6.70 -31.00
N ARG A 114 9.73 6.95 -30.51
CA ARG A 114 10.97 6.30 -30.96
C ARG A 114 11.66 5.62 -29.81
N SER A 115 12.40 4.53 -30.10
CA SER A 115 13.26 3.87 -29.13
C SER A 115 14.33 4.83 -28.60
N PHE A 116 14.74 4.60 -27.36
CA PHE A 116 15.83 5.37 -26.75
C PHE A 116 17.20 4.95 -27.29
N THR A 117 17.36 3.66 -27.57
CA THR A 117 18.60 3.10 -28.12
C THR A 117 18.62 3.22 -29.63
N LYS A 118 19.79 3.58 -30.16
CA LYS A 118 20.02 3.64 -31.60
C LYS A 118 20.45 2.27 -32.09
N GLU A 119 19.77 1.73 -33.08
CA GLU A 119 20.08 0.46 -33.74
C GLU A 119 20.60 0.71 -35.16
N SER A 120 21.41 -0.22 -35.68
CA SER A 120 21.87 -0.16 -37.05
C SER A 120 20.79 -0.72 -37.95
N LEU A 121 20.09 0.16 -38.65
CA LEU A 121 19.02 -0.19 -39.59
C LEU A 121 19.50 0.03 -41.02
N GLU A 122 19.15 -0.89 -41.90
CA GLU A 122 19.39 -0.75 -43.33
C GLU A 122 18.27 0.14 -43.95
N VAL A 123 18.64 1.34 -44.33
CA VAL A 123 17.77 2.28 -45.04
C VAL A 123 18.37 2.56 -46.40
N ASP A 124 17.62 2.28 -47.45
CA ASP A 124 18.04 2.46 -48.86
C ASP A 124 19.38 1.75 -49.21
N GLY A 125 19.59 0.52 -48.66
CA GLY A 125 20.81 -0.25 -48.89
C GLY A 125 22.05 0.27 -48.16
N ARG A 126 21.91 1.20 -47.22
CA ARG A 126 22.99 1.73 -46.37
C ARG A 126 22.67 1.51 -44.90
N LEU A 127 23.64 0.97 -44.17
CA LEU A 127 23.54 0.86 -42.72
C LEU A 127 23.62 2.25 -42.07
N SER A 128 22.52 2.71 -41.50
CA SER A 128 22.48 3.94 -40.74
C SER A 128 22.09 3.65 -39.28
N ARG A 129 22.73 4.36 -38.35
CA ARG A 129 22.46 4.21 -36.93
C ARG A 129 21.38 5.20 -36.49
N MET A 130 20.15 4.72 -36.36
CA MET A 130 19.01 5.54 -35.96
C MET A 130 18.16 4.88 -34.90
N ALA A 131 17.35 5.68 -34.19
CA ALA A 131 16.39 5.17 -33.24
C ALA A 131 15.14 4.65 -33.98
N PRO A 132 14.84 3.34 -33.91
CA PRO A 132 13.66 2.78 -34.57
C PRO A 132 12.38 3.34 -33.96
N ARG A 133 11.30 3.25 -34.74
CA ARG A 133 9.96 3.60 -34.25
C ARG A 133 9.50 2.52 -33.25
N LEU A 134 8.81 2.94 -32.18
CA LEU A 134 8.22 2.01 -31.21
C LEU A 134 7.08 1.20 -31.84
N LEU A 135 6.90 -0.02 -31.34
CA LEU A 135 5.85 -0.94 -31.81
C LEU A 135 4.46 -0.50 -31.34
N HIS A 136 4.37 -0.02 -30.11
CA HIS A 136 3.11 0.38 -29.46
C HIS A 136 3.05 1.89 -29.17
N GLY A 137 4.15 2.48 -28.68
CA GLY A 137 4.22 3.89 -28.37
C GLY A 137 4.08 4.78 -29.61
N GLY A 138 2.96 5.56 -29.69
CA GLY A 138 2.68 6.42 -30.85
C GLY A 138 2.41 5.69 -32.15
N ALA A 139 2.09 4.38 -32.12
CA ALA A 139 1.89 3.54 -33.31
C ALA A 139 0.76 4.05 -34.22
N HIS A 140 -0.25 4.71 -33.68
CA HIS A 140 -1.40 5.27 -34.38
C HIS A 140 -1.07 6.49 -35.23
N LEU A 141 0.07 7.16 -35.02
CA LEU A 141 0.46 8.36 -35.74
C LEU A 141 0.97 8.03 -37.16
N LYS A 142 0.41 8.66 -38.17
CA LYS A 142 0.90 8.51 -39.58
C LYS A 142 2.17 9.31 -39.83
N GLN A 143 2.23 10.54 -39.30
CA GLN A 143 3.38 11.44 -39.38
C GLN A 143 3.79 11.86 -37.98
N PRO A 144 4.57 11.03 -37.23
CA PRO A 144 4.85 11.27 -35.84
C PRO A 144 5.50 12.62 -35.56
N GLU A 145 6.42 13.08 -36.43
CA GLU A 145 7.18 14.33 -36.26
C GLU A 145 6.28 15.56 -36.20
N GLN A 146 5.16 15.54 -36.93
CA GLN A 146 4.23 16.69 -36.99
C GLN A 146 3.05 16.54 -36.04
N GLN A 147 2.61 15.30 -35.78
CA GLN A 147 1.36 15.03 -35.09
C GLN A 147 1.56 14.75 -33.58
N TRP A 148 2.77 14.32 -33.16
CA TRP A 148 3.05 13.86 -31.80
C TRP A 148 2.68 14.88 -30.70
N ALA A 149 3.16 16.11 -30.82
CA ALA A 149 2.91 17.13 -29.81
C ALA A 149 1.41 17.52 -29.73
N GLY A 150 0.73 17.59 -30.89
CA GLY A 150 -0.70 17.89 -30.95
C GLY A 150 -1.56 16.75 -30.36
N ASP A 151 -1.21 15.49 -30.64
CA ASP A 151 -1.93 14.33 -30.10
C ASP A 151 -1.77 14.23 -28.58
N ILE A 152 -0.56 14.44 -28.05
CA ILE A 152 -0.35 14.47 -26.59
C ILE A 152 -1.16 15.61 -25.97
N ALA A 153 -1.09 16.82 -26.50
CA ALA A 153 -1.84 17.96 -25.98
C ALA A 153 -3.35 17.68 -25.96
N TRP A 154 -3.90 17.12 -27.05
CA TRP A 154 -5.30 16.74 -27.13
C TRP A 154 -5.67 15.67 -26.08
N ARG A 155 -4.87 14.62 -25.92
CA ARG A 155 -5.10 13.57 -24.91
C ARG A 155 -5.01 14.10 -23.49
N VAL A 156 -4.08 15.00 -23.20
CA VAL A 156 -3.99 15.65 -21.90
C VAL A 156 -5.26 16.44 -21.60
N VAL A 157 -5.76 17.24 -22.56
CA VAL A 157 -7.00 17.99 -22.39
C VAL A 157 -8.19 17.06 -22.22
N ALA A 158 -8.30 16.01 -23.03
CA ALA A 158 -9.35 15.00 -22.91
C ALA A 158 -9.27 14.27 -21.53
N GLY A 159 -8.06 13.93 -21.09
CA GLY A 159 -7.82 13.32 -19.78
C GLY A 159 -8.20 14.23 -18.61
N LEU A 160 -7.88 15.52 -18.69
CA LEU A 160 -8.34 16.50 -17.71
C LEU A 160 -9.87 16.60 -17.68
N ALA A 161 -10.53 16.58 -18.84
CA ALA A 161 -11.98 16.61 -18.92
C ALA A 161 -12.60 15.34 -18.28
N ILE A 162 -12.02 14.16 -18.53
CA ILE A 162 -12.44 12.88 -17.89
C ILE A 162 -12.24 12.97 -16.37
N GLY A 163 -11.08 13.45 -15.92
CA GLY A 163 -10.77 13.61 -14.50
C GLY A 163 -11.72 14.58 -13.78
N LEU A 164 -12.04 15.70 -14.42
CA LEU A 164 -13.04 16.66 -13.93
C LEU A 164 -14.43 16.03 -13.84
N ALA A 165 -14.86 15.30 -14.87
CA ALA A 165 -16.16 14.63 -14.88
C ALA A 165 -16.23 13.57 -13.75
N ALA A 166 -15.19 12.76 -13.57
CA ALA A 166 -15.10 11.78 -12.49
C ALA A 166 -15.15 12.46 -11.11
N SER A 167 -14.37 13.53 -10.91
CA SER A 167 -14.39 14.30 -9.67
C SER A 167 -15.75 14.95 -9.40
N ALA A 168 -16.41 15.50 -10.42
CA ALA A 168 -17.75 16.05 -10.30
C ALA A 168 -18.77 14.98 -9.87
N LEU A 169 -18.70 13.78 -10.46
CA LEU A 169 -19.54 12.66 -10.09
C LEU A 169 -19.33 12.25 -8.62
N ILE A 170 -18.07 12.09 -8.20
CA ILE A 170 -17.71 11.76 -6.81
C ILE A 170 -18.23 12.84 -5.85
N THR A 171 -18.08 14.10 -6.22
CA THR A 171 -18.56 15.24 -5.42
C THR A 171 -20.10 15.21 -5.30
N LEU A 172 -20.81 14.97 -6.38
CA LEU A 172 -22.28 14.86 -6.37
C LEU A 172 -22.75 13.68 -5.50
N LEU A 173 -22.08 12.52 -5.59
CA LEU A 173 -22.38 11.37 -4.75
C LEU A 173 -22.12 11.67 -3.27
N ASN A 174 -21.02 12.35 -2.94
CA ASN A 174 -20.70 12.75 -1.57
C ASN A 174 -21.77 13.72 -1.01
N VAL A 175 -22.14 14.74 -1.77
CA VAL A 175 -23.19 15.69 -1.39
C VAL A 175 -24.53 14.97 -1.18
N ALA A 176 -24.89 14.02 -2.05
CA ALA A 176 -26.12 13.23 -1.91
C ALA A 176 -26.10 12.36 -0.64
N LEU A 177 -24.95 11.75 -0.30
CA LEU A 177 -24.79 10.98 0.93
C LEU A 177 -24.91 11.87 2.19
N VAL A 178 -24.26 13.05 2.18
CA VAL A 178 -24.35 14.02 3.28
C VAL A 178 -25.79 14.54 3.41
N ALA A 179 -26.45 14.87 2.31
CA ALA A 179 -27.85 15.32 2.33
C ALA A 179 -28.78 14.28 2.94
N ARG A 180 -28.61 12.99 2.54
CA ARG A 180 -29.40 11.87 3.11
C ARG A 180 -29.11 11.64 4.59
N SER A 181 -27.86 11.67 5.00
CA SER A 181 -27.45 11.41 6.39
C SER A 181 -27.89 12.53 7.33
N ALA A 182 -27.79 13.79 6.90
CA ALA A 182 -28.21 14.96 7.65
C ALA A 182 -29.71 15.30 7.49
N ARG A 183 -30.42 14.60 6.58
CA ARG A 183 -31.84 14.86 6.23
C ARG A 183 -32.09 16.33 5.85
N VAL A 184 -31.19 16.91 5.07
CA VAL A 184 -31.26 18.30 4.57
C VAL A 184 -31.35 18.32 3.05
N HIS A 185 -31.77 19.47 2.48
CA HIS A 185 -31.80 19.64 1.05
C HIS A 185 -30.39 19.67 0.46
N TRP A 186 -30.20 19.21 -0.79
CA TRP A 186 -28.89 19.09 -1.43
C TRP A 186 -28.09 20.40 -1.49
N ARG A 187 -28.74 21.56 -1.65
CA ARG A 187 -28.11 22.90 -1.61
C ARG A 187 -27.54 23.21 -0.22
N GLU A 188 -28.27 22.86 0.80
CA GLU A 188 -27.82 23.07 2.19
C GLU A 188 -26.66 22.12 2.53
N ALA A 189 -26.71 20.86 2.09
CA ALA A 189 -25.60 19.92 2.24
C ALA A 189 -24.34 20.43 1.54
N TRP A 190 -24.47 20.97 0.32
CA TRP A 190 -23.37 21.60 -0.42
C TRP A 190 -22.74 22.75 0.38
N LEU A 191 -23.55 23.71 0.84
CA LEU A 191 -23.06 24.86 1.63
C LEU A 191 -22.38 24.41 2.92
N ARG A 192 -22.93 23.45 3.64
CA ARG A 192 -22.33 22.90 4.87
C ARG A 192 -20.96 22.27 4.64
N ILE A 193 -20.75 21.58 3.51
CA ILE A 193 -19.46 21.02 3.13
C ILE A 193 -18.44 22.14 2.90
N TRP A 194 -18.83 23.20 2.17
CA TRP A 194 -17.90 24.28 1.83
C TRP A 194 -17.62 25.22 3.02
N HIS A 195 -18.56 25.45 3.91
CA HIS A 195 -18.39 26.28 5.12
C HIS A 195 -17.81 25.52 6.31
N LEU A 196 -17.38 24.23 6.14
CA LEU A 196 -16.84 23.39 7.23
C LEU A 196 -17.80 23.20 8.41
N GLU A 197 -19.09 23.25 8.19
CA GLU A 197 -20.10 22.99 9.20
C GLU A 197 -20.35 21.49 9.41
N THR A 198 -19.69 20.64 8.63
CA THR A 198 -19.71 19.19 8.77
C THR A 198 -18.65 18.74 9.76
N ALA A 199 -18.95 17.69 10.54
CA ALA A 199 -18.01 17.16 11.54
C ALA A 199 -16.70 16.64 10.94
N ILE A 200 -16.77 16.13 9.69
CA ILE A 200 -15.63 15.67 8.89
C ILE A 200 -15.35 16.74 7.83
N PRO A 201 -14.09 17.14 7.60
CA PRO A 201 -13.73 18.16 6.63
C PRO A 201 -13.80 17.61 5.19
N TRP A 202 -14.98 17.24 4.71
CA TRP A 202 -15.19 16.61 3.41
C TRP A 202 -14.55 17.35 2.23
N ARG A 203 -14.43 18.68 2.32
CA ARG A 203 -13.75 19.46 1.26
C ARG A 203 -12.31 19.00 1.04
N VAL A 204 -11.59 18.58 2.09
CA VAL A 204 -10.21 18.09 1.97
C VAL A 204 -10.18 16.78 1.19
N ALA A 205 -11.08 15.84 1.52
CA ALA A 205 -11.23 14.60 0.78
C ALA A 205 -11.59 14.85 -0.70
N LEU A 206 -12.48 15.81 -0.96
CA LEU A 206 -12.89 16.16 -2.33
C LEU A 206 -11.73 16.80 -3.13
N PHE A 207 -10.92 17.67 -2.52
CA PHE A 207 -9.73 18.22 -3.18
C PHE A 207 -8.68 17.13 -3.45
N THR A 208 -8.47 16.20 -2.52
CA THR A 208 -7.58 15.05 -2.75
C THR A 208 -8.09 14.18 -3.90
N MET A 209 -9.40 13.87 -3.91
CA MET A 209 -10.04 13.12 -4.99
C MET A 209 -9.96 13.87 -6.33
N LEU A 210 -10.11 15.19 -6.34
CA LEU A 210 -9.93 16.02 -7.54
C LEU A 210 -8.50 15.86 -8.07
N GLY A 211 -7.49 16.01 -7.23
CA GLY A 211 -6.08 15.83 -7.62
C GLY A 211 -5.81 14.44 -8.21
N VAL A 212 -6.26 13.39 -7.50
CA VAL A 212 -6.12 12.00 -7.97
C VAL A 212 -6.88 11.75 -9.27
N SER A 213 -8.10 12.27 -9.41
CA SER A 213 -8.91 12.10 -10.62
C SER A 213 -8.34 12.84 -11.82
N LEU A 214 -7.75 14.04 -11.63
CA LEU A 214 -7.09 14.79 -12.70
C LEU A 214 -5.86 14.05 -13.20
N VAL A 215 -4.98 13.62 -12.30
CA VAL A 215 -3.78 12.85 -12.67
C VAL A 215 -4.18 11.52 -13.29
N GLY A 216 -5.10 10.79 -12.69
CA GLY A 216 -5.58 9.50 -13.20
C GLY A 216 -6.27 9.61 -14.55
N GLY A 217 -7.04 10.68 -14.78
CA GLY A 217 -7.69 10.93 -16.07
C GLY A 217 -6.69 11.22 -17.20
N VAL A 218 -5.66 12.03 -16.92
CA VAL A 218 -4.58 12.29 -17.88
C VAL A 218 -3.81 11.00 -18.19
N VAL A 219 -3.44 10.25 -17.16
CA VAL A 219 -2.73 8.96 -17.33
C VAL A 219 -3.60 7.99 -18.14
N ALA A 220 -4.87 7.85 -17.82
CA ALA A 220 -5.79 6.94 -18.52
C ALA A 220 -5.96 7.30 -20.01
N ALA A 221 -6.01 8.59 -20.34
CA ALA A 221 -6.11 9.06 -21.73
C ALA A 221 -4.82 8.81 -22.53
N LEU A 222 -3.66 8.82 -21.88
CA LEU A 222 -2.35 8.61 -22.51
C LEU A 222 -1.99 7.12 -22.62
N LEU A 223 -2.36 6.29 -21.64
CA LEU A 223 -2.02 4.85 -21.58
C LEU A 223 -2.45 4.04 -22.80
N GLY A 224 -3.51 4.47 -23.50
CA GLY A 224 -3.98 3.80 -24.72
C GLY A 224 -3.10 4.01 -25.94
N ALA A 225 -2.13 4.94 -25.88
CA ALA A 225 -1.35 5.37 -27.04
C ALA A 225 0.15 5.52 -26.78
N TYR A 226 0.55 5.71 -25.55
CA TYR A 226 1.94 5.98 -25.18
C TYR A 226 2.30 5.31 -23.86
N HIS A 227 3.59 5.00 -23.68
CA HIS A 227 4.16 4.61 -22.39
C HIS A 227 4.36 5.87 -21.54
N VAL A 228 3.48 6.10 -20.54
CA VAL A 228 3.46 7.36 -19.76
C VAL A 228 4.76 7.59 -19.02
N PHE A 229 5.34 6.55 -18.42
CA PHE A 229 6.66 6.59 -17.76
C PHE A 229 7.73 5.84 -18.54
N GLY A 230 7.53 5.66 -19.86
CA GLY A 230 8.48 4.93 -20.69
C GLY A 230 8.52 3.43 -20.38
N THR A 231 9.56 2.77 -20.88
CA THR A 231 9.77 1.32 -20.73
C THR A 231 11.12 1.00 -20.07
N ASP A 232 11.25 -0.20 -19.52
CA ASP A 232 12.49 -0.73 -18.94
C ASP A 232 13.39 -1.41 -20.00
N VAL A 233 14.51 -2.02 -19.55
CA VAL A 233 15.46 -2.75 -20.40
C VAL A 233 14.79 -3.86 -21.20
N THR A 234 13.77 -4.48 -20.65
CA THR A 234 13.04 -5.59 -21.25
C THR A 234 11.82 -5.14 -22.08
N GLY A 235 11.62 -3.82 -22.19
CA GLY A 235 10.52 -3.21 -22.93
C GLY A 235 9.18 -3.23 -22.20
N ASN A 236 9.13 -3.59 -20.92
CA ASN A 236 7.91 -3.56 -20.13
C ASN A 236 7.57 -2.11 -19.73
N ASP A 237 6.29 -1.81 -19.66
CA ASP A 237 5.80 -0.49 -19.26
C ASP A 237 6.10 -0.21 -17.78
N VAL A 238 6.77 0.92 -17.50
CA VAL A 238 7.19 1.31 -16.15
C VAL A 238 5.99 1.70 -15.29
N PHE A 239 4.94 2.29 -15.84
CA PHE A 239 3.72 2.63 -15.09
C PHE A 239 3.01 1.36 -14.60
N TYR A 240 2.89 0.34 -15.46
CA TYR A 240 2.33 -0.95 -15.08
C TYR A 240 3.12 -1.60 -13.94
N GLN A 241 4.45 -1.59 -14.02
CA GLN A 241 5.31 -2.12 -12.96
C GLN A 241 5.13 -1.36 -11.63
N THR A 242 5.02 -0.03 -11.67
CA THR A 242 4.80 0.78 -10.46
C THR A 242 3.45 0.49 -9.81
N LEU A 243 2.38 0.31 -10.60
CA LEU A 243 1.07 -0.06 -10.04
C LEU A 243 1.09 -1.42 -9.35
N LYS A 244 1.74 -2.42 -9.96
CA LYS A 244 1.90 -3.76 -9.34
C LYS A 244 2.79 -3.72 -8.09
N SER A 245 3.79 -2.84 -8.07
CA SER A 245 4.65 -2.64 -6.89
C SER A 245 3.89 -2.11 -5.67
N ILE A 246 2.76 -1.39 -5.86
CA ILE A 246 1.88 -0.97 -4.76
C ILE A 246 1.37 -2.18 -3.98
N ARG A 247 0.92 -3.27 -4.68
CA ARG A 247 0.48 -4.51 -4.02
C ARG A 247 1.60 -5.09 -3.17
N THR A 248 2.78 -5.27 -3.73
CA THR A 248 3.92 -5.86 -3.02
C THR A 248 4.28 -5.05 -1.77
N ALA A 249 4.36 -3.73 -1.88
CA ALA A 249 4.62 -2.85 -0.75
C ALA A 249 3.51 -2.93 0.33
N PHE A 250 2.24 -2.98 -0.09
CA PHE A 250 1.11 -3.07 0.83
C PHE A 250 1.05 -4.42 1.54
N VAL A 251 1.35 -5.52 0.82
CA VAL A 251 1.49 -6.86 1.37
C VAL A 251 2.56 -6.88 2.47
N ILE A 252 3.77 -6.40 2.16
CA ILE A 252 4.89 -6.41 3.10
C ILE A 252 4.57 -5.55 4.33
N GLY A 253 4.15 -4.31 4.12
CA GLY A 253 3.80 -3.42 5.22
C GLY A 253 2.74 -4.01 6.15
N SER A 254 1.69 -4.62 5.60
CA SER A 254 0.58 -5.15 6.39
C SER A 254 0.89 -6.51 7.01
N LEU A 255 1.39 -7.49 6.24
CA LEU A 255 1.60 -8.85 6.75
C LEU A 255 2.78 -8.94 7.72
N ALA A 256 3.88 -8.22 7.46
CA ALA A 256 5.01 -8.21 8.39
C ALA A 256 4.62 -7.53 9.72
N THR A 257 3.88 -6.42 9.67
CA THR A 257 3.33 -5.81 10.89
C THR A 257 2.42 -6.79 11.65
N LEU A 258 1.53 -7.49 10.95
CA LEU A 258 0.64 -8.48 11.57
C LEU A 258 1.42 -9.64 12.20
N ALA A 259 2.51 -10.08 11.58
CA ALA A 259 3.38 -11.13 12.11
C ALA A 259 4.17 -10.68 13.36
N THR A 260 4.52 -9.39 13.45
CA THR A 260 5.21 -8.80 14.62
C THR A 260 4.31 -8.74 15.86
N LEU A 261 3.03 -8.43 15.69
CA LEU A 261 2.11 -8.10 16.79
C LEU A 261 1.94 -9.22 17.85
N PRO A 262 1.68 -10.49 17.51
CA PRO A 262 1.43 -11.52 18.50
C PRO A 262 2.61 -11.70 19.45
N LEU A 263 3.82 -11.76 18.92
CA LEU A 263 5.05 -11.93 19.70
C LEU A 263 5.29 -10.72 20.62
N ALA A 264 5.24 -9.51 20.05
CA ALA A 264 5.47 -8.29 20.80
C ALA A 264 4.47 -8.10 21.93
N VAL A 265 3.18 -8.37 21.67
CA VAL A 265 2.09 -8.18 22.65
C VAL A 265 2.17 -9.22 23.76
N VAL A 266 2.28 -10.50 23.40
CA VAL A 266 2.31 -11.58 24.40
C VAL A 266 3.56 -11.45 25.26
N LEU A 267 4.74 -11.36 24.65
CA LEU A 267 5.99 -11.29 25.39
C LEU A 267 6.13 -9.98 26.18
N GLY A 268 5.70 -8.85 25.61
CA GLY A 268 5.77 -7.54 26.28
C GLY A 268 4.88 -7.48 27.52
N ILE A 269 3.64 -7.97 27.42
CA ILE A 269 2.73 -8.02 28.58
C ILE A 269 3.22 -9.03 29.61
N MET A 270 3.72 -10.20 29.20
CA MET A 270 4.26 -11.23 30.12
C MET A 270 5.47 -10.69 30.90
N ALA A 271 6.43 -10.06 30.22
CA ALA A 271 7.61 -9.48 30.83
C ALA A 271 7.25 -8.43 31.89
N GLY A 272 6.36 -7.49 31.52
CA GLY A 272 5.92 -6.43 32.44
C GLY A 272 5.06 -6.93 33.61
N TYR A 273 4.26 -7.99 33.41
CA TYR A 273 3.35 -8.49 34.43
C TYR A 273 4.04 -9.41 35.43
N PHE A 274 4.79 -10.45 34.98
CA PHE A 274 5.34 -11.47 35.88
C PHE A 274 6.56 -10.99 36.64
N LYS A 275 7.40 -10.10 36.04
CA LYS A 275 8.72 -9.70 36.58
C LYS A 275 9.64 -10.92 36.79
N GLY A 276 10.79 -10.73 37.47
CA GLY A 276 11.75 -11.79 37.80
C GLY A 276 12.27 -12.53 36.58
N TRP A 277 12.44 -13.83 36.67
CA TRP A 277 13.07 -14.64 35.63
C TRP A 277 12.37 -14.60 34.26
N VAL A 278 11.03 -14.45 34.23
CA VAL A 278 10.28 -14.33 32.97
C VAL A 278 10.68 -13.03 32.25
N ASP A 279 10.75 -11.94 33.00
CA ASP A 279 11.19 -10.65 32.47
C ASP A 279 12.64 -10.70 32.00
N GLU A 280 13.53 -11.27 32.81
CA GLU A 280 14.95 -11.41 32.49
C GLU A 280 15.17 -12.27 31.24
N ALA A 281 14.47 -13.39 31.11
CA ALA A 281 14.55 -14.25 29.93
C ALA A 281 14.07 -13.53 28.64
N ILE A 282 12.96 -12.83 28.71
CA ILE A 282 12.44 -12.06 27.54
C ILE A 282 13.36 -10.88 27.20
N GLN A 283 13.89 -10.19 28.22
CA GLN A 283 14.87 -9.13 28.02
C GLN A 283 16.17 -9.66 27.38
N TYR A 284 16.67 -10.79 27.86
CA TYR A 284 17.83 -11.44 27.25
C TYR A 284 17.58 -11.76 25.77
N LEU A 285 16.41 -12.35 25.45
CA LEU A 285 16.04 -12.74 24.10
C LEU A 285 16.02 -11.52 23.14
N TYR A 286 15.30 -10.45 23.50
CA TYR A 286 15.26 -9.28 22.60
C TYR A 286 16.59 -8.50 22.59
N THR A 287 17.41 -8.58 23.65
CA THR A 287 18.73 -7.95 23.67
C THR A 287 19.68 -8.67 22.73
N VAL A 288 19.68 -10.01 22.74
CA VAL A 288 20.47 -10.83 21.79
C VAL A 288 20.05 -10.52 20.35
N LEU A 289 18.73 -10.50 20.07
CA LEU A 289 18.24 -10.15 18.73
C LEU A 289 18.69 -8.74 18.31
N SER A 290 18.62 -7.77 19.22
CA SER A 290 18.98 -6.38 18.93
C SER A 290 20.50 -6.14 18.87
N SER A 291 21.33 -7.08 19.30
CA SER A 291 22.80 -6.97 19.22
C SER A 291 23.33 -7.20 17.80
N VAL A 292 22.54 -7.89 16.96
CA VAL A 292 22.88 -8.09 15.56
C VAL A 292 22.24 -6.96 14.72
N PRO A 293 22.97 -6.35 13.77
CA PRO A 293 22.35 -5.39 12.85
C PRO A 293 21.16 -6.00 12.14
N ASN A 294 19.96 -5.38 12.30
CA ASN A 294 18.70 -5.96 11.89
C ASN A 294 18.69 -6.37 10.39
N ILE A 295 19.25 -5.51 9.51
CA ILE A 295 19.33 -5.80 8.07
C ILE A 295 20.12 -7.08 7.80
N LEU A 296 21.24 -7.31 8.50
CA LEU A 296 22.05 -8.51 8.31
C LEU A 296 21.34 -9.77 8.82
N LEU A 297 20.63 -9.67 9.94
CA LEU A 297 19.83 -10.78 10.48
C LEU A 297 18.72 -11.18 9.50
N ILE A 298 17.97 -10.19 9.01
CA ILE A 298 16.90 -10.42 8.03
C ILE A 298 17.49 -11.04 6.75
N ALA A 299 18.57 -10.47 6.22
CA ALA A 299 19.22 -10.98 5.00
C ALA A 299 19.67 -12.43 5.15
N ALA A 300 20.27 -12.79 6.29
CA ALA A 300 20.67 -14.17 6.56
C ALA A 300 19.47 -15.13 6.58
N CYS A 301 18.38 -14.74 7.28
CA CYS A 301 17.16 -15.55 7.33
C CYS A 301 16.53 -15.72 5.94
N VAL A 302 16.45 -14.63 5.15
CA VAL A 302 15.87 -14.68 3.79
C VAL A 302 16.71 -15.56 2.86
N LEU A 303 18.03 -15.50 2.95
CA LEU A 303 18.91 -16.39 2.19
C LEU A 303 18.71 -17.86 2.57
N MET A 304 18.54 -18.17 3.87
CA MET A 304 18.20 -19.54 4.30
C MET A 304 16.88 -20.02 3.71
N VAL A 305 15.85 -19.16 3.72
CA VAL A 305 14.55 -19.43 3.09
C VAL A 305 14.70 -19.66 1.60
N GLN A 306 15.51 -18.86 0.91
CA GLN A 306 15.75 -19.02 -0.51
C GLN A 306 16.42 -20.36 -0.82
N VAL A 307 17.46 -20.74 -0.08
CA VAL A 307 18.12 -22.05 -0.23
C VAL A 307 17.14 -23.20 0.00
N PHE A 308 16.24 -23.08 0.98
CA PHE A 308 15.20 -24.07 1.22
C PHE A 308 14.25 -24.21 0.01
N ILE A 309 13.75 -23.10 -0.52
CA ILE A 309 12.86 -23.07 -1.69
C ILE A 309 13.56 -23.65 -2.93
N ASP A 310 14.84 -23.31 -3.15
CA ASP A 310 15.63 -23.76 -4.28
C ASP A 310 15.91 -25.28 -4.25
N LYS A 311 15.96 -25.88 -3.05
CA LYS A 311 16.13 -27.32 -2.86
C LYS A 311 14.86 -28.14 -3.01
N HIS A 312 13.69 -27.49 -2.99
CA HIS A 312 12.38 -28.15 -3.04
C HIS A 312 11.52 -27.59 -4.19
N PRO A 313 11.98 -27.66 -5.45
CA PRO A 313 11.23 -27.14 -6.60
C PRO A 313 9.90 -27.87 -6.81
N GLU A 314 9.80 -29.10 -6.33
CA GLU A 314 8.60 -29.97 -6.43
C GLU A 314 7.40 -29.43 -5.65
N LEU A 315 7.58 -28.50 -4.75
CA LEU A 315 6.49 -27.88 -3.97
C LEU A 315 5.67 -26.83 -4.78
N PHE A 316 6.14 -26.48 -5.98
CA PHE A 316 5.57 -25.37 -6.74
C PHE A 316 5.16 -25.81 -8.14
N GLU A 317 3.92 -25.50 -8.54
CA GLU A 317 3.45 -25.72 -9.90
C GLU A 317 3.93 -24.62 -10.87
N THR A 318 4.14 -23.39 -10.33
CA THR A 318 4.51 -22.22 -11.14
C THR A 318 5.57 -21.36 -10.48
N GLY A 319 6.30 -20.59 -11.31
CA GLY A 319 7.26 -19.59 -10.81
C GLY A 319 6.61 -18.49 -9.96
N LEU A 320 5.35 -18.14 -10.24
CA LEU A 320 4.61 -17.17 -9.45
C LEU A 320 4.30 -17.69 -8.04
N GLU A 321 3.89 -18.94 -7.88
CA GLU A 321 3.66 -19.55 -6.57
C GLU A 321 4.93 -19.58 -5.72
N ARG A 322 6.06 -19.88 -6.35
CA ARG A 322 7.39 -19.83 -5.71
C ARG A 322 7.74 -18.43 -5.24
N ALA A 323 7.57 -17.43 -6.10
CA ALA A 323 7.86 -16.04 -5.79
C ALA A 323 6.93 -15.50 -4.68
N ASP A 324 5.63 -15.87 -4.70
CA ASP A 324 4.65 -15.49 -3.69
C ASP A 324 4.95 -16.11 -2.32
N LEU A 325 5.32 -17.40 -2.27
CA LEU A 325 5.74 -18.01 -1.00
C LEU A 325 6.99 -17.34 -0.45
N LYS A 326 7.97 -16.99 -1.31
CA LYS A 326 9.17 -16.25 -0.90
C LYS A 326 8.79 -14.90 -0.28
N LEU A 327 7.85 -14.18 -0.89
CA LEU A 327 7.32 -12.91 -0.37
C LEU A 327 6.62 -13.12 0.98
N PHE A 328 5.78 -14.14 1.10
CA PHE A 328 5.09 -14.47 2.37
C PHE A 328 6.08 -14.79 3.49
N LEU A 329 7.10 -15.61 3.21
CA LEU A 329 8.14 -15.95 4.18
C LEU A 329 9.02 -14.74 4.52
N LEU A 330 9.29 -13.83 3.57
CA LEU A 330 9.95 -12.55 3.84
C LEU A 330 9.16 -11.74 4.88
N CYS A 331 7.83 -11.64 4.72
CA CYS A 331 6.97 -10.96 5.71
C CYS A 331 7.04 -11.63 7.09
N ALA A 332 7.07 -12.97 7.13
CA ALA A 332 7.20 -13.72 8.38
C ALA A 332 8.55 -13.46 9.06
N VAL A 333 9.65 -13.45 8.30
CA VAL A 333 11.00 -13.14 8.82
C VAL A 333 11.06 -11.72 9.37
N LEU A 334 10.53 -10.72 8.62
CA LEU A 334 10.46 -9.34 9.08
C LEU A 334 9.69 -9.22 10.41
N GLY A 335 8.57 -9.93 10.54
CA GLY A 335 7.78 -9.97 11.76
C GLY A 335 8.49 -10.64 12.93
N LEU A 336 9.14 -11.79 12.67
CA LEU A 336 9.88 -12.56 13.68
C LEU A 336 11.14 -11.85 14.18
N THR A 337 11.68 -10.92 13.41
CA THR A 337 12.88 -10.15 13.80
C THR A 337 12.54 -8.77 14.36
N GLY A 338 11.38 -8.18 14.00
CA GLY A 338 11.00 -6.81 14.33
C GLY A 338 10.30 -6.59 15.68
N TRP A 339 9.88 -7.64 16.38
CA TRP A 339 9.01 -7.54 17.57
C TRP A 339 9.65 -6.88 18.80
N ALA A 340 10.97 -6.81 18.90
CA ALA A 340 11.72 -6.36 20.09
C ALA A 340 11.38 -4.92 20.52
N GLY A 341 11.19 -3.99 19.56
CA GLY A 341 10.86 -2.59 19.83
C GLY A 341 9.52 -2.41 20.53
N LEU A 342 8.48 -2.98 19.95
CA LEU A 342 7.13 -2.95 20.51
C LEU A 342 7.04 -3.72 21.84
N CYS A 343 7.74 -4.85 21.96
CA CYS A 343 7.81 -5.62 23.20
C CYS A 343 8.33 -4.78 24.36
N ARG A 344 9.44 -4.04 24.16
CA ARG A 344 10.01 -3.14 25.19
C ARG A 344 9.03 -2.05 25.60
N LEU A 345 8.32 -1.45 24.63
CA LEU A 345 7.33 -0.43 24.92
C LEU A 345 6.15 -0.99 25.75
N LEU A 346 5.61 -2.12 25.33
CA LEU A 346 4.50 -2.76 26.03
C LEU A 346 4.88 -3.26 27.43
N ARG A 347 6.12 -3.78 27.60
CA ARG A 347 6.67 -4.11 28.90
C ARG A 347 6.70 -2.91 29.84
N ALA A 348 7.24 -1.77 29.36
CA ALA A 348 7.35 -0.56 30.17
C ALA A 348 5.96 -0.04 30.63
N GLU A 349 4.97 -0.09 29.76
CA GLU A 349 3.61 0.33 30.10
C GLU A 349 2.90 -0.68 31.00
N THR A 350 3.10 -1.99 30.77
CA THR A 350 2.53 -3.04 31.64
C THR A 350 3.08 -2.98 33.06
N LEU A 351 4.37 -2.64 33.24
CA LEU A 351 4.96 -2.43 34.58
C LEU A 351 4.23 -1.33 35.35
N LYS A 352 3.82 -0.24 34.69
CA LYS A 352 3.06 0.85 35.32
C LYS A 352 1.63 0.40 35.63
N LEU A 353 0.96 -0.27 34.70
CA LEU A 353 -0.42 -0.71 34.86
C LEU A 353 -0.58 -1.74 35.99
N ARG A 354 0.42 -2.57 36.20
CA ARG A 354 0.41 -3.56 37.27
C ARG A 354 0.33 -2.94 38.66
N GLU A 355 0.92 -1.76 38.86
CA GLU A 355 0.94 -1.08 40.17
C GLU A 355 -0.36 -0.29 40.44
N LEU A 356 -1.32 -0.29 39.53
CA LEU A 356 -2.59 0.40 39.73
C LEU A 356 -3.52 -0.36 40.66
N ASP A 357 -4.24 0.34 41.52
CA ASP A 357 -5.09 -0.20 42.60
C ASP A 357 -6.09 -1.25 42.12
N TYR A 358 -6.72 -1.05 40.96
CA TYR A 358 -7.68 -2.02 40.42
C TYR A 358 -7.04 -3.33 39.97
N VAL A 359 -5.77 -3.31 39.55
CA VAL A 359 -5.03 -4.52 39.18
C VAL A 359 -4.59 -5.27 40.43
N GLN A 360 -4.09 -4.53 41.46
CA GLN A 360 -3.74 -5.12 42.76
C GLN A 360 -4.95 -5.69 43.47
N ALA A 361 -6.09 -4.99 43.46
CA ALA A 361 -7.33 -5.51 44.00
C ALA A 361 -7.75 -6.84 43.32
N ALA A 362 -7.68 -6.89 41.98
CA ALA A 362 -7.99 -8.13 41.25
C ALA A 362 -7.06 -9.27 41.64
N GLN A 363 -5.77 -9.01 41.89
CA GLN A 363 -4.82 -10.02 42.40
C GLN A 363 -5.17 -10.45 43.80
N ALA A 364 -5.50 -9.51 44.69
CA ALA A 364 -5.91 -9.81 46.07
C ALA A 364 -7.18 -10.66 46.15
N PHE A 365 -8.11 -10.47 45.22
CA PHE A 365 -9.32 -11.29 45.08
C PHE A 365 -9.06 -12.66 44.38
N GLY A 366 -7.80 -13.02 44.07
CA GLY A 366 -7.45 -14.33 43.52
C GLY A 366 -7.79 -14.48 42.03
N VAL A 367 -7.99 -13.38 41.28
CA VAL A 367 -8.19 -13.47 39.83
C VAL A 367 -6.94 -13.99 39.17
N GLY A 368 -7.03 -15.03 38.35
CA GLY A 368 -5.88 -15.64 37.68
C GLY A 368 -5.13 -14.66 36.73
N SER A 369 -3.82 -14.75 36.72
CA SER A 369 -2.91 -13.85 35.98
C SER A 369 -3.26 -13.67 34.50
N GLY A 370 -3.61 -14.77 33.80
CA GLY A 370 -4.03 -14.70 32.38
C GLY A 370 -5.29 -13.84 32.18
N ARG A 371 -6.27 -13.96 33.11
CA ARG A 371 -7.50 -13.14 33.05
C ARG A 371 -7.20 -11.66 33.31
N ILE A 372 -6.28 -11.37 34.22
CA ILE A 372 -5.84 -9.99 34.50
C ILE A 372 -5.15 -9.41 33.28
N MET A 373 -4.20 -10.13 32.67
CA MET A 373 -3.49 -9.68 31.48
C MET A 373 -4.45 -9.37 30.31
N VAL A 374 -5.41 -10.27 30.03
CA VAL A 374 -6.34 -10.11 28.89
C VAL A 374 -7.42 -9.06 29.17
N ARG A 375 -7.96 -8.99 30.38
CA ARG A 375 -9.14 -8.17 30.70
C ARG A 375 -8.79 -6.78 31.25
N HIS A 376 -7.64 -6.65 31.90
CA HIS A 376 -7.25 -5.39 32.55
C HIS A 376 -6.01 -4.74 31.92
N VAL A 377 -4.99 -5.51 31.53
CA VAL A 377 -3.75 -4.95 30.97
C VAL A 377 -3.89 -4.72 29.46
N PHE A 378 -4.21 -5.75 28.68
CA PHE A 378 -4.27 -5.65 27.21
C PHE A 378 -5.16 -4.51 26.69
N PRO A 379 -6.40 -4.29 27.19
CA PRO A 379 -7.22 -3.19 26.68
C PRO A 379 -6.61 -1.79 26.94
N ASN A 380 -5.81 -1.65 28.00
CA ASN A 380 -5.16 -0.40 28.35
C ASN A 380 -3.90 -0.14 27.53
N VAL A 381 -3.20 -1.16 27.03
CA VAL A 381 -2.05 -1.01 26.14
C VAL A 381 -2.43 -1.06 24.65
N ALA A 382 -3.65 -1.45 24.32
CA ALA A 382 -4.10 -1.62 22.93
C ALA A 382 -3.99 -0.34 22.08
N HIS A 383 -4.10 0.83 22.68
CA HIS A 383 -3.90 2.10 21.98
C HIS A 383 -2.45 2.29 21.53
N LEU A 384 -1.47 1.91 22.35
CA LEU A 384 -0.06 1.94 21.99
C LEU A 384 0.27 0.95 20.87
N MET A 385 -0.31 -0.25 20.96
CA MET A 385 -0.20 -1.25 19.91
C MET A 385 -0.71 -0.70 18.56
N LEU A 386 -1.89 -0.05 18.55
CA LEU A 386 -2.46 0.53 17.35
C LEU A 386 -1.55 1.61 16.75
N ILE A 387 -1.03 2.53 17.58
CA ILE A 387 -0.14 3.60 17.14
C ILE A 387 1.12 3.03 16.49
N VAL A 388 1.79 2.07 17.15
CA VAL A 388 3.01 1.46 16.63
C VAL A 388 2.74 0.66 15.37
N THR A 389 1.63 -0.08 15.30
CA THR A 389 1.22 -0.84 14.11
C THR A 389 1.17 0.04 12.86
N VAL A 390 0.59 1.23 12.95
CA VAL A 390 0.45 2.13 11.80
C VAL A 390 1.80 2.76 11.42
N LEU A 391 2.67 3.04 12.40
CA LEU A 391 4.03 3.55 12.16
C LEU A 391 4.94 2.48 11.52
N GLU A 392 4.88 1.24 12.00
CA GLU A 392 5.67 0.12 11.46
C GLU A 392 5.34 -0.19 10.01
N PHE A 393 4.08 0.00 9.59
CA PHE A 393 3.66 -0.24 8.20
C PHE A 393 4.56 0.52 7.19
N SER A 394 4.79 1.81 7.40
CA SER A 394 5.62 2.60 6.50
C SER A 394 7.11 2.26 6.60
N ALA A 395 7.60 1.96 7.81
CA ALA A 395 8.98 1.56 8.03
C ALA A 395 9.32 0.24 7.30
N LEU A 396 8.41 -0.74 7.34
CA LEU A 396 8.60 -2.04 6.69
C LEU A 396 8.64 -1.94 5.16
N ILE A 397 7.91 -1.02 4.55
CA ILE A 397 8.01 -0.74 3.10
C ILE A 397 9.43 -0.23 2.77
N LEU A 398 9.99 0.66 3.58
CA LEU A 398 11.34 1.16 3.38
C LEU A 398 12.40 0.07 3.63
N TYR A 399 12.20 -0.81 4.62
CA TYR A 399 13.07 -1.96 4.86
C TYR A 399 13.09 -2.91 3.65
N GLU A 400 11.94 -3.18 3.03
CA GLU A 400 11.88 -3.98 1.79
C GLU A 400 12.71 -3.32 0.68
N ALA A 401 12.54 -2.02 0.46
CA ALA A 401 13.28 -1.31 -0.56
C ALA A 401 14.80 -1.43 -0.36
N VAL A 402 15.28 -1.34 0.88
CA VAL A 402 16.71 -1.53 1.21
C VAL A 402 17.15 -2.97 0.97
N LEU A 403 16.37 -3.97 1.38
CA LEU A 403 16.68 -5.39 1.17
C LEU A 403 16.72 -5.73 -0.32
N SER A 404 15.77 -5.26 -1.10
CA SER A 404 15.72 -5.45 -2.55
C SER A 404 16.88 -4.74 -3.25
N TYR A 405 17.26 -3.53 -2.79
CA TYR A 405 18.44 -2.81 -3.28
C TYR A 405 19.76 -3.59 -3.05
N VAL A 406 19.87 -4.29 -1.93
CA VAL A 406 21.04 -5.16 -1.62
C VAL A 406 20.95 -6.50 -2.38
N GLY A 407 19.83 -6.81 -3.01
CA GLY A 407 19.63 -8.04 -3.78
C GLY A 407 19.09 -9.24 -2.98
N VAL A 408 18.64 -9.00 -1.75
CA VAL A 408 18.12 -10.05 -0.83
C VAL A 408 16.62 -9.89 -0.58
N GLY A 409 15.96 -8.98 -1.29
CA GLY A 409 14.53 -8.66 -1.10
C GLY A 409 13.57 -9.62 -1.82
N VAL A 410 12.57 -9.01 -2.44
CA VAL A 410 11.53 -9.69 -3.21
C VAL A 410 12.13 -10.40 -4.43
N ASP A 411 11.48 -11.48 -4.88
CA ASP A 411 11.91 -12.21 -6.07
C ASP A 411 11.90 -11.28 -7.30
N PRO A 412 12.95 -11.32 -8.16
CA PRO A 412 13.04 -10.47 -9.36
C PRO A 412 11.88 -10.64 -10.35
N SER A 413 11.16 -11.77 -10.30
CA SER A 413 9.99 -12.01 -11.15
C SER A 413 8.74 -11.25 -10.69
N MET A 414 8.75 -10.70 -9.45
CA MET A 414 7.67 -9.87 -8.90
C MET A 414 8.05 -8.39 -8.98
N ASN A 415 7.04 -7.57 -9.24
CA ASN A 415 7.24 -6.12 -9.23
C ASN A 415 7.30 -5.61 -7.78
N SER A 416 8.37 -4.87 -7.44
CA SER A 416 8.50 -4.12 -6.19
C SER A 416 9.23 -2.81 -6.43
N PHE A 417 8.98 -1.80 -5.59
CA PHE A 417 9.67 -0.51 -5.70
C PHE A 417 11.18 -0.67 -5.48
N GLY A 418 11.58 -1.49 -4.50
CA GLY A 418 12.98 -1.77 -4.24
C GLY A 418 13.67 -2.48 -5.40
N GLY A 419 13.02 -3.46 -6.03
CA GLY A 419 13.50 -4.14 -7.22
C GLY A 419 13.68 -3.17 -8.40
N MET A 420 12.69 -2.32 -8.67
CA MET A 420 12.78 -1.29 -9.72
C MET A 420 13.94 -0.31 -9.48
N ILE A 421 14.14 0.14 -8.24
CA ILE A 421 15.25 1.03 -7.86
C ILE A 421 16.60 0.31 -8.04
N ASN A 422 16.71 -0.97 -7.67
CA ASN A 422 17.91 -1.76 -7.83
C ASN A 422 18.30 -1.92 -9.32
N PHE A 423 17.34 -2.25 -10.18
CA PHE A 423 17.58 -2.31 -11.62
C PHE A 423 17.96 -0.94 -12.20
N ALA A 424 17.25 0.11 -11.81
CA ALA A 424 17.50 1.46 -12.31
C ALA A 424 18.86 2.03 -11.89
N ARG A 425 19.44 1.58 -10.78
CA ARG A 425 20.77 2.02 -10.30
C ARG A 425 21.86 1.89 -11.35
N ASN A 426 21.92 0.75 -12.01
CA ASN A 426 22.93 0.48 -13.04
C ASN A 426 22.68 1.31 -14.30
N GLU A 427 21.41 1.61 -14.60
CA GLU A 427 20.98 2.35 -15.76
C GLU A 427 21.22 3.87 -15.62
N MET A 428 21.28 4.37 -14.42
CA MET A 428 21.64 5.78 -14.15
C MET A 428 23.12 6.07 -14.42
N SER A 429 23.97 5.07 -14.53
CA SER A 429 25.39 5.21 -14.88
C SER A 429 25.65 5.13 -16.37
N ARG A 430 24.61 4.94 -17.19
CA ARG A 430 24.74 4.89 -18.66
C ARG A 430 24.84 6.28 -19.29
N ASP A 431 25.39 6.33 -20.48
CA ASP A 431 25.34 7.50 -21.35
C ASP A 431 24.62 7.13 -22.66
N PRO A 432 23.44 7.71 -22.93
CA PRO A 432 22.65 8.64 -22.13
C PRO A 432 21.95 7.99 -20.92
N VAL A 433 21.73 8.78 -19.86
CA VAL A 433 21.14 8.36 -18.59
C VAL A 433 19.69 7.90 -18.74
N VAL A 434 19.36 6.73 -18.18
CA VAL A 434 17.98 6.21 -18.08
C VAL A 434 17.44 6.48 -16.67
N TRP A 435 16.74 7.57 -16.47
CA TRP A 435 16.31 8.07 -15.15
C TRP A 435 14.85 7.75 -14.80
N TRP A 436 13.99 7.51 -15.78
CA TRP A 436 12.53 7.43 -15.58
C TRP A 436 12.06 6.21 -14.75
N PRO A 437 12.65 4.99 -14.82
CA PRO A 437 12.22 3.89 -13.95
C PRO A 437 12.50 4.17 -12.49
N PHE A 438 13.64 4.82 -12.19
CA PHE A 438 13.98 5.28 -10.84
C PHE A 438 12.99 6.34 -10.36
N ALA A 439 12.75 7.38 -11.15
CA ALA A 439 11.86 8.48 -10.79
C ALA A 439 10.42 7.99 -10.55
N ALA A 440 9.92 7.08 -11.37
CA ALA A 440 8.60 6.49 -11.22
C ALA A 440 8.50 5.69 -9.92
N ALA A 441 9.40 4.72 -9.69
CA ALA A 441 9.43 3.91 -8.47
C ALA A 441 9.54 4.77 -7.21
N PHE A 442 10.45 5.74 -7.21
CA PHE A 442 10.66 6.66 -6.09
C PHE A 442 9.42 7.51 -5.79
N THR A 443 8.79 8.08 -6.81
CA THR A 443 7.60 8.95 -6.63
C THR A 443 6.43 8.16 -6.03
N PHE A 444 6.14 6.96 -6.55
CA PHE A 444 5.04 6.14 -6.03
C PHE A 444 5.33 5.63 -4.62
N MET A 445 6.56 5.18 -4.35
CA MET A 445 6.98 4.74 -3.02
C MET A 445 6.87 5.87 -1.99
N VAL A 446 7.40 7.07 -2.32
CA VAL A 446 7.33 8.24 -1.42
C VAL A 446 5.88 8.66 -1.18
N THR A 447 5.03 8.63 -2.22
CA THR A 447 3.60 8.96 -2.07
C THR A 447 2.91 7.98 -1.12
N LEU A 448 3.16 6.68 -1.25
CA LEU A 448 2.58 5.66 -0.37
C LEU A 448 3.08 5.81 1.08
N VAL A 449 4.40 5.95 1.28
CA VAL A 449 5.02 6.10 2.61
C VAL A 449 4.57 7.40 3.28
N LEU A 450 4.52 8.52 2.53
CA LEU A 450 4.04 9.80 3.06
C LEU A 450 2.57 9.72 3.47
N ALA A 451 1.73 9.10 2.64
CA ALA A 451 0.32 8.90 2.98
C ALA A 451 0.17 8.04 4.24
N ALA A 452 0.96 6.95 4.36
CA ALA A 452 0.94 6.10 5.55
C ALA A 452 1.38 6.87 6.81
N ASN A 453 2.44 7.67 6.74
CA ASN A 453 2.94 8.45 7.86
C ASN A 453 1.94 9.53 8.31
N LEU A 454 1.36 10.30 7.37
CA LEU A 454 0.35 11.31 7.70
C LEU A 454 -0.91 10.69 8.33
N PHE A 455 -1.30 9.50 7.86
CA PHE A 455 -2.39 8.76 8.50
C PHE A 455 -2.01 8.28 9.90
N ALA A 456 -0.78 7.77 10.09
CA ALA A 456 -0.26 7.32 11.37
C ALA A 456 -0.22 8.45 12.40
N ASP A 457 0.20 9.65 12.00
CA ASP A 457 0.21 10.84 12.88
C ASP A 457 -1.22 11.20 13.32
N GLY A 458 -2.20 11.18 12.42
CA GLY A 458 -3.60 11.39 12.78
C GLY A 458 -4.15 10.33 13.73
N VAL A 459 -3.78 9.07 13.55
CA VAL A 459 -4.14 7.98 14.47
C VAL A 459 -3.49 8.20 15.83
N ARG A 460 -2.20 8.50 15.87
CA ARG A 460 -1.46 8.79 17.10
C ARG A 460 -2.11 9.93 17.89
N ASP A 461 -2.39 11.05 17.24
CA ASP A 461 -3.01 12.23 17.86
C ASP A 461 -4.41 11.95 18.40
N ALA A 462 -5.18 11.12 17.73
CA ALA A 462 -6.55 10.78 18.16
C ALA A 462 -6.59 9.79 19.34
N PHE A 463 -5.62 8.88 19.41
CA PHE A 463 -5.58 7.80 20.40
C PHE A 463 -4.66 8.09 21.59
N ASP A 464 -3.74 9.08 21.51
CA ASP A 464 -2.89 9.48 22.63
C ASP A 464 -3.74 10.21 23.71
N PRO A 465 -3.85 9.67 24.93
CA PRO A 465 -4.60 10.31 26.00
C PRO A 465 -3.99 11.62 26.46
N ARG A 466 -2.68 11.83 26.26
CA ARG A 466 -1.95 13.04 26.68
C ARG A 466 -2.21 14.23 25.75
N SER A 467 -2.48 13.99 24.48
CA SER A 467 -2.79 15.05 23.50
C SER A 467 -4.06 15.85 23.85
N ARG A 468 -4.93 15.29 24.70
CA ARG A 468 -6.17 15.94 25.16
C ARG A 468 -5.94 17.15 26.08
N ALA A 469 -4.77 17.23 26.74
CA ALA A 469 -4.46 18.30 27.71
C ALA A 469 -3.96 19.59 27.06
N PHE A 470 -3.47 19.55 25.81
CA PHE A 470 -2.76 20.66 25.19
C PHE A 470 -3.49 21.37 24.04
N ARG A 471 -4.65 20.91 23.59
CA ARG A 471 -5.41 21.68 22.58
C ARG A 471 -6.17 22.81 23.26
N PRO A 472 -5.83 24.11 23.01
CA PRO A 472 -6.69 25.20 23.43
C PRO A 472 -8.07 24.98 22.80
N ARG A 473 -9.11 24.91 23.63
CA ARG A 473 -10.48 24.92 23.14
C ARG A 473 -10.64 26.20 22.32
N LEU A 474 -10.62 26.09 20.99
CA LEU A 474 -11.16 27.13 20.14
C LEU A 474 -12.60 27.29 20.59
N SER A 475 -12.83 28.32 21.40
CA SER A 475 -14.15 28.73 21.84
C SER A 475 -14.99 28.97 20.59
N THR A 476 -15.86 28.04 20.28
CA THR A 476 -17.00 28.35 19.42
C THR A 476 -17.83 29.35 20.18
N ARG A 477 -17.53 30.64 20.01
CA ARG A 477 -18.39 31.74 20.42
C ARG A 477 -19.74 31.49 19.75
N LYS A 478 -20.70 30.95 20.51
CA LYS A 478 -22.10 31.00 20.10
C LYS A 478 -22.41 32.48 19.85
N PRO A 479 -22.94 32.88 18.72
CA PRO A 479 -23.41 34.23 18.54
C PRO A 479 -24.42 34.52 19.67
N ALA A 480 -24.22 35.64 20.37
CA ALA A 480 -25.14 36.11 21.39
C ALA A 480 -26.54 36.22 20.78
N PRO A 481 -27.60 35.81 21.49
CA PRO A 481 -28.96 36.01 20.99
C PRO A 481 -29.17 37.50 20.77
N VAL A 482 -29.52 37.88 19.55
CA VAL A 482 -29.91 39.24 19.20
C VAL A 482 -31.15 39.56 20.05
N ALA A 483 -31.00 40.45 21.02
CA ALA A 483 -32.12 40.97 21.77
C ALA A 483 -33.09 41.66 20.78
N ARG A 484 -34.26 41.09 20.63
CA ARG A 484 -35.38 41.78 19.94
C ARG A 484 -35.78 42.92 20.88
N SER A 485 -35.44 44.16 20.50
CA SER A 485 -36.07 45.36 21.05
C SER A 485 -37.50 45.44 20.50
N PHE A 486 -38.41 45.62 21.41
CA PHE A 486 -39.81 45.94 21.15
C PHE A 486 -39.97 47.18 20.30
#